data_20f0d0a6f68acb4874f4ec340b449268
#
_entry.id   20f0d0a6f68acb4874f4ec340b449268
#
_cell.length_a   1.000
_cell.length_b   1.000
_cell.length_c   1.000
_cell.angle_alpha   90.00
_cell.angle_beta   90.00
_cell.angle_gamma   90.00
#
_symmetry.space_group_name_H-M   'P 1'
#
loop_
_entity.id
_entity.type
_entity.pdbx_description
1 polymer ?
#
loop_
_entity_poly.entity_id
_entity_poly.type
_entity_poly.pdbx_seq_one_letter_code
_entity_poly.pdbx_strand_id
1 'polypeptide(L)'
;MWAGFLIAVVAFLSYFLFFLRFPATRDFPWINLLLFLLAGFLLAIGIIRAFRRPERYRGRVSGIVLGSLSLIVFGFFCYINFNLARQLPSATGAPQAGQPAPEFTLADSTGRQVSLSGLLNSHNAVLLIFYRGYW
;
A
#
# COMPACT_ATOMS: atom_id res chain seq x y z
N MET A 1 25.22 2.22 10.86
CA MET A 1 24.65 3.08 9.83
C MET A 1 24.30 2.30 8.56
N TRP A 2 25.26 1.66 7.89
CA TRP A 2 24.98 0.85 6.69
C TRP A 2 23.91 -0.22 6.90
N ALA A 3 23.97 -0.97 8.02
CA ALA A 3 22.97 -1.97 8.35
C ALA A 3 21.55 -1.37 8.47
N GLY A 4 21.43 -0.20 9.12
CA GLY A 4 20.13 0.48 9.21
C GLY A 4 19.60 0.92 7.85
N PHE A 5 20.46 1.48 6.99
CA PHE A 5 20.07 1.84 5.64
C PHE A 5 19.63 0.62 4.80
N LEU A 6 20.40 -0.48 4.86
CA LEU A 6 20.05 -1.71 4.15
C LEU A 6 18.70 -2.28 4.62
N ILE A 7 18.44 -2.26 5.93
CA ILE A 7 17.15 -2.69 6.47
C ILE A 7 16.02 -1.78 5.98
N ALA A 8 16.22 -0.47 5.87
CA ALA A 8 15.21 0.44 5.31
C ALA A 8 14.90 0.13 3.85
N VAL A 9 15.93 -0.16 3.04
CA VAL A 9 15.76 -0.58 1.63
C VAL A 9 15.03 -1.92 1.55
N VAL A 10 15.41 -2.90 2.38
CA VAL A 10 14.74 -4.20 2.44
C VAL A 10 13.28 -4.04 2.90
N ALA A 11 13.01 -3.19 3.89
CA ALA A 11 11.66 -2.89 4.32
C ALA A 11 10.80 -2.33 3.19
N PHE A 12 11.34 -1.43 2.39
CA PHE A 12 10.65 -0.87 1.23
C PHE A 12 10.38 -1.93 0.16
N LEU A 13 11.42 -2.62 -0.30
CA LEU A 13 11.31 -3.59 -1.41
C LEU A 13 10.48 -4.81 -1.05
N SER A 14 10.61 -5.35 0.16
CA SER A 14 9.87 -6.53 0.60
C SER A 14 8.36 -6.32 0.61
N TYR A 15 7.90 -5.10 0.84
CA TYR A 15 6.48 -4.78 0.75
C TYR A 15 5.94 -5.04 -0.65
N PHE A 16 6.56 -4.46 -1.68
CA PHE A 16 6.08 -4.58 -3.06
C PHE A 16 6.31 -5.97 -3.65
N LEU A 17 7.41 -6.64 -3.29
CA LEU A 17 7.76 -7.94 -3.84
C LEU A 17 6.99 -9.09 -3.16
N PHE A 18 6.68 -8.96 -1.87
CA PHE A 18 6.14 -10.05 -1.07
C PHE A 18 4.86 -9.69 -0.30
N PHE A 19 4.90 -8.67 0.57
CA PHE A 19 3.82 -8.41 1.52
C PHE A 19 2.53 -7.86 0.90
N LEU A 20 2.61 -7.23 -0.26
CA LEU A 20 1.43 -6.74 -1.00
C LEU A 20 0.46 -7.86 -1.41
N ARG A 21 0.94 -9.11 -1.47
CA ARG A 21 0.12 -10.29 -1.84
C ARG A 21 -0.80 -10.75 -0.71
N PHE A 22 -0.49 -10.41 0.53
CA PHE A 22 -1.26 -10.85 1.69
C PHE A 22 -2.20 -9.75 2.18
N PRO A 23 -3.52 -10.01 2.31
CA PRO A 23 -4.49 -8.99 2.73
C PRO A 23 -4.14 -8.33 4.06
N ALA A 24 -3.70 -9.11 5.06
CA ALA A 24 -3.35 -8.63 6.40
C ALA A 24 -2.20 -7.61 6.44
N THR A 25 -1.28 -7.65 5.47
CA THR A 25 -0.14 -6.72 5.38
C THR A 25 -0.31 -5.69 4.29
N ARG A 26 -1.18 -5.93 3.31
CA ARG A 26 -1.54 -4.99 2.26
C ARG A 26 -2.36 -3.82 2.81
N ASP A 27 -3.37 -4.11 3.64
CA ASP A 27 -4.27 -3.09 4.18
C ASP A 27 -3.59 -2.19 5.21
N PHE A 28 -2.69 -2.78 6.00
CA PHE A 28 -1.82 -2.04 6.93
C PHE A 28 -0.43 -2.69 6.99
N PRO A 29 0.64 -2.03 6.51
CA PRO A 29 1.96 -2.62 6.36
C PRO A 29 2.76 -2.66 7.68
N TRP A 30 2.21 -3.27 8.74
CA TRP A 30 2.78 -3.27 10.08
C TRP A 30 4.17 -3.90 10.17
N ILE A 31 4.44 -4.97 9.42
CA ILE A 31 5.76 -5.62 9.39
C ILE A 31 6.82 -4.66 8.85
N ASN A 32 6.49 -3.97 7.75
CA ASN A 32 7.41 -3.04 7.11
C ASN A 32 7.65 -1.81 7.99
N LEU A 33 6.61 -1.33 8.70
CA LEU A 33 6.76 -0.24 9.68
C LEU A 33 7.68 -0.63 10.83
N LEU A 34 7.59 -1.87 11.36
CA LEU A 34 8.53 -2.38 12.36
C LEU A 34 9.97 -2.48 11.84
N LEU A 35 10.15 -2.90 10.58
CA LEU A 35 11.47 -2.91 9.94
C LEU A 35 12.02 -1.49 9.78
N PHE A 36 11.21 -0.51 9.39
CA PHE A 36 11.63 0.89 9.34
C PHE A 36 11.98 1.46 10.72
N LEU A 37 11.25 1.10 11.76
CA LEU A 37 11.55 1.48 13.14
C LEU A 37 12.92 0.90 13.58
N LEU A 38 13.18 -0.36 13.31
CA LEU A 38 14.48 -1.00 13.55
C LEU A 38 15.60 -0.32 12.77
N ALA A 39 15.36 -0.03 11.49
CA ALA A 39 16.30 0.69 10.64
C ALA A 39 16.65 2.07 11.21
N GLY A 40 15.64 2.84 11.61
CA GLY A 40 15.80 4.15 12.23
C GLY A 40 16.58 4.09 13.54
N PHE A 41 16.32 3.10 14.39
CA PHE A 41 17.04 2.87 15.63
C PHE A 41 18.53 2.59 15.38
N LEU A 42 18.86 1.72 14.45
CA LEU A 42 20.24 1.40 14.09
C LEU A 42 20.98 2.59 13.47
N LEU A 43 20.27 3.39 12.64
CA LEU A 43 20.80 4.62 12.07
C LEU A 43 21.09 5.65 13.16
N ALA A 44 20.14 5.87 14.07
CA ALA A 44 20.29 6.80 15.17
C ALA A 44 21.49 6.46 16.07
N ILE A 45 21.63 5.18 16.46
CA ILE A 45 22.80 4.72 17.22
C ILE A 45 24.09 4.98 16.44
N GLY A 46 24.10 4.67 15.14
CA GLY A 46 25.27 4.86 14.29
C GLY A 46 25.67 6.32 14.15
N ILE A 47 24.70 7.22 13.95
CA ILE A 47 24.91 8.67 13.86
C ILE A 47 25.40 9.21 15.20
N ILE A 48 24.73 8.90 16.31
CA ILE A 48 25.14 9.35 17.66
C ILE A 48 26.59 8.93 17.96
N ARG A 49 26.96 7.70 17.63
CA ARG A 49 28.35 7.23 17.83
C ARG A 49 29.36 7.99 16.96
N ALA A 50 29.00 8.30 15.70
CA ALA A 50 29.88 9.04 14.77
C ALA A 50 30.11 10.51 15.23
N PHE A 51 29.08 11.12 15.88
CA PHE A 51 29.22 12.49 16.40
C PHE A 51 29.91 12.53 17.78
N ARG A 52 29.66 11.56 18.66
CA ARG A 52 30.23 11.52 20.01
C ARG A 52 31.70 11.08 20.05
N ARG A 53 32.15 10.24 19.09
CA ARG A 53 33.53 9.73 19.04
C ARG A 53 34.13 9.87 17.64
N PRO A 54 34.42 11.12 17.20
CA PRO A 54 34.88 11.39 15.83
C PRO A 54 36.24 10.80 15.50
N GLU A 55 37.10 10.62 16.52
CA GLU A 55 38.43 10.05 16.35
C GLU A 55 38.40 8.56 15.94
N ARG A 56 37.36 7.85 16.40
CA ARG A 56 37.19 6.41 16.15
C ARG A 56 36.24 6.10 14.98
N TYR A 57 35.33 7.03 14.63
CA TYR A 57 34.31 6.83 13.62
C TYR A 57 34.32 7.96 12.58
N ARG A 58 34.94 7.70 11.43
CA ARG A 58 35.02 8.65 10.29
C ARG A 58 33.72 8.76 9.46
N GLY A 59 32.55 8.54 10.03
CA GLY A 59 31.31 8.37 9.26
C GLY A 59 30.27 9.50 9.39
N ARG A 60 30.65 10.72 9.78
CA ARG A 60 29.68 11.83 9.96
C ARG A 60 28.91 12.15 8.69
N VAL A 61 29.61 12.37 7.58
CA VAL A 61 28.99 12.67 6.29
C VAL A 61 28.14 11.50 5.81
N SER A 62 28.70 10.27 5.85
CA SER A 62 27.97 9.06 5.48
C SER A 62 26.72 8.85 6.35
N GLY A 63 26.78 9.18 7.64
CA GLY A 63 25.65 9.08 8.56
C GLY A 63 24.52 10.02 8.19
N ILE A 64 24.84 11.27 7.85
CA ILE A 64 23.85 12.27 7.41
C ILE A 64 23.23 11.83 6.08
N VAL A 65 24.06 11.45 5.10
CA VAL A 65 23.59 11.01 3.77
C VAL A 65 22.70 9.79 3.87
N LEU A 66 23.13 8.74 4.58
CA LEU A 66 22.34 7.51 4.73
C LEU A 66 21.06 7.75 5.56
N GLY A 67 21.13 8.62 6.57
CA GLY A 67 19.97 9.00 7.36
C GLY A 67 18.94 9.75 6.54
N SER A 68 19.37 10.76 5.76
CA SER A 68 18.48 11.53 4.88
C SER A 68 17.85 10.64 3.81
N LEU A 69 18.63 9.77 3.19
CA LEU A 69 18.14 8.84 2.17
C LEU A 69 17.12 7.85 2.75
N SER A 70 17.36 7.34 3.96
CA SER A 70 16.41 6.45 4.63
C SER A 70 15.11 7.16 5.01
N LEU A 71 15.17 8.44 5.39
CA LEU A 71 13.98 9.26 5.64
C LEU A 71 13.16 9.48 4.36
N ILE A 72 13.84 9.72 3.23
CA ILE A 72 13.18 9.86 1.93
C ILE A 72 12.47 8.56 1.56
N VAL A 73 13.16 7.41 1.69
CA VAL A 73 12.58 6.08 1.41
C VAL A 73 11.37 5.81 2.30
N PHE A 74 11.47 6.11 3.59
CA PHE A 74 10.36 5.94 4.53
C PHE A 74 9.19 6.89 4.23
N GLY A 75 9.47 8.17 3.96
CA GLY A 75 8.45 9.16 3.59
C GLY A 75 7.71 8.77 2.30
N PHE A 76 8.45 8.29 1.30
CA PHE A 76 7.87 7.81 0.05
C PHE A 76 7.02 6.54 0.27
N PHE A 77 7.47 5.61 1.11
CA PHE A 77 6.69 4.45 1.52
C PHE A 77 5.36 4.84 2.18
N CYS A 78 5.40 5.76 3.14
CA CYS A 78 4.20 6.27 3.79
C CYS A 78 3.27 7.00 2.81
N TYR A 79 3.82 7.83 1.93
CA TYR A 79 3.04 8.54 0.92
C TYR A 79 2.28 7.59 0.01
N ILE A 80 2.93 6.55 -0.51
CA ILE A 80 2.26 5.55 -1.36
C ILE A 80 1.15 4.84 -0.60
N ASN A 81 1.44 4.33 0.61
CA ASN A 81 0.52 3.46 1.33
C ASN A 81 -0.64 4.20 1.99
N PHE A 82 -0.42 5.41 2.50
CA PHE A 82 -1.42 6.14 3.27
C PHE A 82 -2.10 7.27 2.49
N ASN A 83 -1.51 7.71 1.39
CA ASN A 83 -2.11 8.75 0.56
C ASN A 83 -2.53 8.16 -0.79
N LEU A 84 -1.59 7.77 -1.63
CA LEU A 84 -1.86 7.38 -3.01
C LEU A 84 -2.76 6.13 -3.10
N ALA A 85 -2.50 5.09 -2.31
CA ALA A 85 -3.28 3.85 -2.32
C ALA A 85 -4.72 4.04 -1.80
N ARG A 86 -5.00 5.12 -1.09
CA ARG A 86 -6.33 5.45 -0.55
C ARG A 86 -7.10 6.45 -1.42
N GLN A 87 -6.53 6.95 -2.49
CA GLN A 87 -7.25 7.80 -3.44
C GLN A 87 -8.18 6.93 -4.26
N LEU A 88 -9.43 6.81 -3.80
CA LEU A 88 -10.51 6.17 -4.56
C LEU A 88 -10.98 7.14 -5.66
N PRO A 89 -11.38 6.64 -6.84
CA PRO A 89 -12.06 7.47 -7.83
C PRO A 89 -13.27 8.16 -7.19
N SER A 90 -13.54 9.41 -7.60
CA SER A 90 -14.71 10.13 -7.10
C SER A 90 -15.97 9.33 -7.42
N ALA A 91 -16.82 9.14 -6.41
CA ALA A 91 -18.12 8.49 -6.57
C ALA A 91 -19.17 9.41 -7.24
N THR A 92 -18.74 10.47 -7.91
CA THR A 92 -19.62 11.43 -8.59
C THR A 92 -20.43 10.70 -9.66
N GLY A 93 -21.75 10.65 -9.51
CA GLY A 93 -22.64 9.91 -10.40
C GLY A 93 -22.87 8.44 -10.03
N ALA A 94 -22.26 7.92 -8.96
CA ALA A 94 -22.58 6.58 -8.47
C ALA A 94 -24.00 6.54 -7.88
N PRO A 95 -24.76 5.44 -8.12
CA PRO A 95 -26.08 5.25 -7.52
C PRO A 95 -25.98 5.24 -5.99
N GLN A 96 -26.88 5.95 -5.34
CA GLN A 96 -26.97 5.96 -3.86
C GLN A 96 -28.01 4.96 -3.36
N ALA A 97 -27.87 4.53 -2.12
CA ALA A 97 -28.83 3.65 -1.49
C ALA A 97 -30.23 4.30 -1.52
N GLY A 98 -31.24 3.53 -1.93
CA GLY A 98 -32.61 4.01 -2.10
C GLY A 98 -32.93 4.60 -3.48
N GLN A 99 -31.95 4.75 -4.36
CA GLN A 99 -32.17 5.12 -5.75
C GLN A 99 -32.37 3.87 -6.62
N PRO A 100 -33.16 3.96 -7.70
CA PRO A 100 -33.25 2.89 -8.68
C PRO A 100 -31.87 2.57 -9.25
N ALA A 101 -31.51 1.30 -9.30
CA ALA A 101 -30.26 0.89 -9.94
C ALA A 101 -30.34 1.20 -11.45
N PRO A 102 -29.25 1.71 -12.06
CA PRO A 102 -29.20 1.92 -13.48
C PRO A 102 -29.35 0.59 -14.22
N GLU A 103 -30.17 0.61 -15.31
CA GLU A 103 -30.37 -0.56 -16.13
C GLU A 103 -29.07 -0.95 -16.84
N PHE A 104 -28.80 -2.24 -16.88
CA PHE A 104 -27.69 -2.80 -17.66
C PHE A 104 -28.10 -4.09 -18.35
N THR A 105 -27.43 -4.41 -19.44
CA THR A 105 -27.55 -5.68 -20.15
C THR A 105 -26.17 -6.26 -20.36
N LEU A 106 -25.95 -7.50 -19.92
CA LEU A 106 -24.68 -8.22 -20.03
C LEU A 106 -24.89 -9.57 -20.70
N ALA A 107 -23.92 -10.02 -21.46
CA ALA A 107 -23.91 -11.38 -21.98
C ALA A 107 -23.49 -12.38 -20.90
N ASP A 108 -24.25 -13.46 -20.71
CA ASP A 108 -23.86 -14.57 -19.85
C ASP A 108 -22.73 -15.42 -20.52
N SER A 109 -22.25 -16.42 -19.82
CA SER A 109 -21.20 -17.33 -20.32
C SER A 109 -21.63 -18.12 -21.56
N THR A 110 -22.92 -18.13 -21.90
CA THR A 110 -23.49 -18.76 -23.12
C THR A 110 -23.75 -17.78 -24.25
N GLY A 111 -23.46 -16.48 -24.02
CA GLY A 111 -23.71 -15.40 -25.00
C GLY A 111 -25.13 -14.84 -24.99
N ARG A 112 -26.01 -15.27 -24.06
CA ARG A 112 -27.38 -14.73 -23.98
C ARG A 112 -27.35 -13.39 -23.26
N GLN A 113 -28.14 -12.45 -23.74
CA GLN A 113 -28.31 -11.15 -23.13
C GLN A 113 -29.18 -11.25 -21.87
N VAL A 114 -28.64 -10.80 -20.73
CA VAL A 114 -29.32 -10.76 -19.43
C VAL A 114 -29.42 -9.32 -18.98
N SER A 115 -30.65 -8.82 -18.76
CA SER A 115 -30.91 -7.47 -18.28
C SER A 115 -31.25 -7.48 -16.81
N LEU A 116 -30.96 -6.38 -16.09
CA LEU A 116 -31.30 -6.23 -14.67
C LEU A 116 -32.83 -6.32 -14.47
N SER A 117 -33.60 -5.64 -15.29
CA SER A 117 -35.07 -5.68 -15.23
C SER A 117 -35.60 -7.10 -15.43
N GLY A 118 -35.02 -7.87 -16.37
CA GLY A 118 -35.39 -9.27 -16.59
C GLY A 118 -35.14 -10.16 -15.37
N LEU A 119 -34.00 -9.95 -14.67
CA LEU A 119 -33.69 -10.68 -13.45
C LEU A 119 -34.63 -10.30 -12.28
N LEU A 120 -34.93 -9.02 -12.11
CA LEU A 120 -35.82 -8.54 -11.06
C LEU A 120 -37.29 -8.98 -11.23
N ASN A 121 -37.73 -9.20 -12.49
CA ASN A 121 -39.08 -9.74 -12.76
C ASN A 121 -39.22 -11.23 -12.36
N SER A 122 -38.11 -11.96 -12.37
CA SER A 122 -38.11 -13.40 -12.05
C SER A 122 -37.59 -13.74 -10.66
N HIS A 123 -36.97 -12.77 -9.95
CA HIS A 123 -36.36 -12.97 -8.63
C HIS A 123 -36.67 -11.81 -7.69
N ASN A 124 -36.77 -12.09 -6.40
CA ASN A 124 -37.06 -11.07 -5.36
C ASN A 124 -35.88 -10.12 -5.10
N ALA A 125 -34.64 -10.51 -5.44
CA ALA A 125 -33.47 -9.70 -5.28
C ALA A 125 -32.35 -10.15 -6.24
N VAL A 126 -31.47 -9.23 -6.61
CA VAL A 126 -30.25 -9.48 -7.42
C VAL A 126 -29.05 -8.99 -6.65
N LEU A 127 -28.06 -9.86 -6.43
CA LEU A 127 -26.78 -9.51 -5.84
C LEU A 127 -25.73 -9.35 -6.95
N LEU A 128 -25.18 -8.14 -7.07
CA LEU A 128 -24.09 -7.83 -8.00
C LEU A 128 -22.75 -7.95 -7.29
N ILE A 129 -21.88 -8.82 -7.78
CA ILE A 129 -20.53 -9.00 -7.26
C ILE A 129 -19.54 -8.49 -8.30
N PHE A 130 -18.83 -7.41 -7.96
CA PHE A 130 -17.76 -6.86 -8.79
C PHE A 130 -16.42 -7.43 -8.33
N TYR A 131 -15.63 -7.95 -9.26
CA TYR A 131 -14.29 -8.44 -8.96
C TYR A 131 -13.28 -7.94 -9.99
N ARG A 132 -12.04 -7.80 -9.56
CA ARG A 132 -10.95 -7.31 -10.40
C ARG A 132 -10.13 -8.48 -10.89
N GLY A 133 -10.46 -9.15 -11.95
CA GLY A 133 -9.58 -10.13 -12.61
C GLY A 133 -8.93 -11.21 -11.69
N TYR A 134 -8.21 -12.12 -12.29
CA TYR A 134 -7.60 -13.28 -11.61
C TYR A 134 -6.12 -13.07 -11.26
N TRP A 135 -5.64 -11.87 -11.00
CA TRP A 135 -4.24 -11.67 -10.62
C TRP A 135 -4.07 -11.31 -9.15
#